data_b20f26c17f2f348baa22d5f9f79196dc
#
_entry.id   b20f26c17f2f348baa22d5f9f79196dc
#
_cell.length_a   1.000
_cell.length_b   1.000
_cell.length_c   1.000
_cell.angle_alpha   90.00
_cell.angle_beta   90.00
_cell.angle_gamma   90.00
#
_symmetry.space_group_name_H-M   'P 1'
#
loop_
_entity.id
_entity.type
_entity.pdbx_description
1 polymer ?
#
loop_
_entity_poly.entity_id
_entity_poly.type
_entity_poly.pdbx_seq_one_letter_code
_entity_poly.pdbx_strand_id
1 'polypeptide(L)'
;MLSDGTKVFLNSDSRLKYPVTFNGEDRRVELSGEAFFEVVSDSSHPFIVHTRDMETRVLGTSFDIQAYPDELTTKTTLLTGRVLVSVNH
;
A
#
# COMPACT_ATOMS: atom_id res chain seq x y z
N MET A 1 -7.48 -11.13 -1.28
CA MET A 1 -7.66 -10.28 -2.49
C MET A 1 -8.62 -9.16 -2.15
N LEU A 2 -8.28 -7.94 -2.54
CA LEU A 2 -9.14 -6.78 -2.34
C LEU A 2 -10.21 -6.71 -3.42
N SER A 3 -11.18 -5.78 -3.25
CA SER A 3 -12.34 -5.71 -4.15
C SER A 3 -11.98 -5.36 -5.60
N ASP A 4 -10.81 -4.73 -5.82
CA ASP A 4 -10.34 -4.37 -7.16
C ASP A 4 -9.50 -5.47 -7.83
N GLY A 5 -9.30 -6.60 -7.15
CA GLY A 5 -8.45 -7.68 -7.63
C GLY A 5 -7.01 -7.61 -7.17
N THR A 6 -6.63 -6.56 -6.44
CA THR A 6 -5.29 -6.42 -5.86
C THR A 6 -5.04 -7.53 -4.85
N LYS A 7 -3.85 -8.13 -4.92
CA LYS A 7 -3.43 -9.16 -3.97
C LYS A 7 -2.48 -8.58 -2.95
N VAL A 8 -2.68 -8.94 -1.69
CA VAL A 8 -1.85 -8.48 -0.59
C VAL A 8 -1.36 -9.70 0.19
N PHE A 9 -0.06 -9.77 0.41
CA PHE A 9 0.58 -10.82 1.18
C PHE A 9 1.16 -10.19 2.44
N LEU A 10 0.47 -10.42 3.58
CA LEU A 10 0.90 -9.87 4.86
C LEU A 10 1.97 -10.74 5.50
N ASN A 11 3.01 -10.10 6.02
CA ASN A 11 4.03 -10.79 6.80
C ASN A 11 3.59 -10.92 8.26
N SER A 12 4.42 -11.58 9.08
CA SER A 12 4.14 -11.77 10.50
C SER A 12 3.98 -10.44 11.22
N ASP A 13 3.10 -10.39 12.22
CA ASP A 13 2.84 -9.20 13.03
C ASP A 13 2.43 -7.98 12.21
N SER A 14 1.74 -8.22 11.10
CA SER A 14 1.32 -7.15 10.21
C SER A 14 -0.19 -7.05 10.17
N ARG A 15 -0.69 -5.84 9.96
CA ARG A 15 -2.12 -5.54 9.89
C ARG A 15 -2.39 -4.66 8.69
N LEU A 16 -3.47 -4.99 7.99
CA LEU A 16 -3.96 -4.18 6.88
C LEU A 16 -5.41 -3.81 7.13
N LYS A 17 -5.69 -2.52 7.08
CA LYS A 17 -7.05 -2.00 7.18
C LYS A 17 -7.48 -1.51 5.82
N TYR A 18 -8.60 -2.01 5.31
CA TYR A 18 -9.08 -1.68 3.99
C TYR A 18 -10.61 -1.70 3.94
N PRO A 19 -11.22 -0.93 3.03
CA PRO A 19 -12.67 -0.96 2.88
C PRO A 19 -13.13 -2.24 2.19
N VAL A 20 -14.36 -2.64 2.46
CA VAL A 20 -14.96 -3.81 1.78
C VAL A 20 -15.02 -3.58 0.28
N THR A 21 -15.29 -2.35 -0.14
CA THR A 21 -15.37 -1.96 -1.54
C THR A 21 -14.71 -0.60 -1.72
N PHE A 22 -13.87 -0.47 -2.76
CA PHE A 22 -13.34 0.83 -3.15
C PHE A 22 -14.38 1.54 -4.01
N ASN A 23 -14.89 2.67 -3.55
CA ASN A 23 -15.92 3.42 -4.29
C ASN A 23 -15.68 4.93 -4.27
N GLY A 24 -14.45 5.35 -4.05
CA GLY A 24 -14.02 6.74 -4.10
C GLY A 24 -13.10 7.01 -5.28
N GLU A 25 -12.42 8.17 -5.24
CA GLU A 25 -11.48 8.56 -6.27
C GLU A 25 -10.17 7.77 -6.20
N ASP A 26 -9.84 7.24 -5.02
CA ASP A 26 -8.63 6.47 -4.83
C ASP A 26 -8.95 5.14 -4.15
N ARG A 27 -7.93 4.28 -4.13
CA ARG A 27 -7.98 2.97 -3.45
C ARG A 27 -7.05 3.05 -2.26
N ARG A 28 -7.60 3.40 -1.10
CA ARG A 28 -6.79 3.70 0.09
C ARG A 28 -6.84 2.57 1.10
N VAL A 29 -5.67 2.16 1.58
CA VAL A 29 -5.52 1.17 2.64
C VAL A 29 -4.53 1.68 3.68
N GLU A 30 -4.59 1.10 4.88
CA GLU A 30 -3.65 1.44 5.96
C GLU A 30 -2.89 0.19 6.35
N LEU A 31 -1.56 0.30 6.46
CA LEU A 31 -0.68 -0.81 6.77
C LEU A 31 0.13 -0.53 8.03
N SER A 32 0.20 -1.54 8.90
CA SER A 32 1.17 -1.59 10.00
C SER A 32 1.90 -2.91 9.86
N GLY A 33 3.23 -2.86 9.74
CA GLY A 33 4.06 -4.01 9.51
C GLY A 33 4.55 -4.11 8.08
N GLU A 34 4.68 -5.31 7.56
CA GLU A 34 5.17 -5.53 6.21
C GLU A 34 4.14 -6.24 5.34
N ALA A 35 3.99 -5.78 4.11
CA ALA A 35 3.14 -6.42 3.13
C ALA A 35 3.72 -6.27 1.73
N PHE A 36 3.54 -7.31 0.93
CA PHE A 36 3.80 -7.27 -0.50
C PHE A 36 2.48 -7.08 -1.23
N PHE A 37 2.44 -6.13 -2.15
CA PHE A 37 1.24 -5.76 -2.90
C PHE A 37 1.45 -6.06 -4.38
N GLU A 38 0.48 -6.74 -4.97
CA GLU A 38 0.36 -6.85 -6.43
C GLU A 38 -0.88 -6.05 -6.83
N VAL A 39 -0.68 -4.78 -7.20
CA VAL A 39 -1.75 -3.83 -7.41
C VAL A 39 -2.23 -3.88 -8.86
N VAL A 40 -3.54 -4.03 -9.03
CA VAL A 40 -4.17 -4.00 -10.35
C VAL A 40 -4.01 -2.60 -10.94
N SER A 41 -3.61 -2.54 -12.21
CA SER A 41 -3.40 -1.28 -12.90
C SER A 41 -4.72 -0.55 -13.11
N ASP A 42 -4.79 0.69 -12.63
CA ASP A 42 -5.94 1.57 -12.82
C ASP A 42 -5.47 3.01 -12.62
N SER A 43 -5.15 3.69 -13.72
CA SER A 43 -4.62 5.05 -13.66
C SER A 43 -5.64 6.07 -13.20
N SER A 44 -6.93 5.74 -13.26
CA SER A 44 -8.01 6.64 -12.83
C SER A 44 -8.22 6.60 -11.32
N HIS A 45 -7.75 5.55 -10.65
CA HIS A 45 -7.96 5.35 -9.22
C HIS A 45 -6.63 4.94 -8.57
N PRO A 46 -5.81 5.90 -8.15
CA PRO A 46 -4.53 5.57 -7.51
C PRO A 46 -4.72 4.68 -6.29
N PHE A 47 -3.80 3.74 -6.11
CA PHE A 47 -3.77 2.88 -4.92
C PHE A 47 -2.82 3.53 -3.91
N ILE A 48 -3.33 3.82 -2.72
CA ILE A 48 -2.59 4.54 -1.70
C ILE A 48 -2.44 3.67 -0.47
N VAL A 49 -1.21 3.41 -0.07
CA VAL A 49 -0.91 2.71 1.17
C VAL A 49 -0.45 3.74 2.18
N HIS A 50 -1.26 3.95 3.20
CA HIS A 50 -0.94 4.85 4.29
C HIS A 50 -0.26 4.05 5.39
N THR A 51 0.93 4.45 5.78
CA THR A 51 1.64 3.96 6.95
C THR A 51 1.74 5.12 7.94
N ARG A 52 2.33 4.89 9.10
CA ARG A 52 2.27 5.82 10.24
C ARG A 52 2.42 7.31 9.84
N ASP A 53 3.40 7.64 9.03
CA ASP A 53 3.67 9.02 8.62
C ASP A 53 4.04 9.16 7.15
N MET A 54 3.75 8.12 6.35
CA MET A 54 4.04 8.13 4.92
C MET A 54 2.84 7.65 4.12
N GLU A 55 2.74 8.13 2.90
CA GLU A 55 1.82 7.59 1.90
C GLU A 55 2.61 7.11 0.69
N THR A 56 2.32 5.89 0.25
CA THR A 56 2.88 5.35 -0.98
C THR A 56 1.76 5.25 -2.00
N ARG A 57 1.93 5.93 -3.13
CA ARG A 57 0.92 6.00 -4.19
C ARG A 57 1.42 5.27 -5.41
N VAL A 58 0.60 4.35 -5.93
CA VAL A 58 0.92 3.61 -7.15
C VAL A 58 -0.30 3.60 -8.07
N LEU A 59 -0.09 3.41 -9.35
CA LEU A 59 -1.18 3.29 -10.32
C LEU A 59 -1.41 1.83 -10.72
N GLY A 60 -0.38 1.03 -10.65
CA GLY A 60 -0.45 -0.41 -10.91
C GLY A 60 0.96 -0.96 -10.93
N THR A 61 1.35 -1.66 -9.86
CA THR A 61 2.72 -2.14 -9.72
C THR A 61 2.79 -3.20 -8.63
N SER A 62 3.90 -3.91 -8.58
CA SER A 62 4.21 -4.84 -7.49
C SER A 62 5.29 -4.23 -6.62
N PHE A 63 5.06 -4.18 -5.32
CA PHE A 63 6.00 -3.55 -4.39
C PHE A 63 5.83 -4.12 -2.98
N ASP A 64 6.86 -3.91 -2.17
CA ASP A 64 6.87 -4.30 -0.76
C ASP A 64 7.02 -3.07 0.11
N ILE A 65 6.27 -3.02 1.20
CA ILE A 65 6.40 -1.96 2.20
C ILE A 65 6.66 -2.60 3.56
N GLN A 66 7.68 -2.09 4.25
CA GLN A 66 8.01 -2.50 5.60
C GLN A 66 7.88 -1.28 6.52
N ALA A 67 6.89 -1.31 7.41
CA ALA A 67 6.53 -0.18 8.27
C ALA A 67 6.08 -0.68 9.65
N TYR A 68 6.96 -1.43 10.34
CA TYR A 68 6.65 -1.92 11.68
C TYR A 68 6.61 -0.77 12.68
N PRO A 69 5.65 -0.79 13.64
CA PRO A 69 5.48 0.32 14.58
C PRO A 69 6.70 0.61 15.44
N ASP A 70 7.53 -0.41 15.69
CA ASP A 70 8.73 -0.28 16.51
C ASP A 70 9.97 0.12 15.70
N GLU A 71 9.82 0.31 14.40
CA GLU A 71 10.91 0.77 13.54
C GLU A 71 10.80 2.27 13.30
N LEU A 72 11.96 2.94 13.21
CA LEU A 72 12.01 4.39 13.00
C LEU A 72 11.77 4.78 11.53
N THR A 73 11.95 3.85 10.61
CA THR A 73 11.85 4.15 9.18
C THR A 73 10.89 3.20 8.48
N THR A 74 10.21 3.74 7.47
CA THR A 74 9.40 2.95 6.55
C THR A 74 10.21 2.71 5.28
N LYS A 75 10.22 1.46 4.82
CA LYS A 75 10.96 1.07 3.60
C LYS A 75 9.98 0.63 2.54
N THR A 76 10.16 1.12 1.33
CA THR A 76 9.39 0.71 0.16
C THR A 76 10.35 0.16 -0.88
N THR A 77 10.10 -1.08 -1.33
CA THR A 77 10.88 -1.71 -2.38
C THR A 77 9.99 -1.91 -3.60
N LEU A 78 10.34 -1.25 -4.69
CA LEU A 78 9.62 -1.35 -5.95
C LEU A 78 10.17 -2.51 -6.77
N LEU A 79 9.27 -3.39 -7.24
CA LEU A 79 9.65 -4.48 -8.14
C LEU A 79 9.29 -4.18 -9.59
N THR A 80 8.14 -3.52 -9.82
CA THR A 80 7.70 -3.12 -11.18
C THR A 80 6.95 -1.81 -11.10
N GLY A 81 6.95 -1.04 -12.19
CA GLY A 81 6.16 0.18 -12.30
C GLY A 81 6.76 1.38 -11.61
N ARG A 82 5.91 2.29 -11.17
CA ARG A 82 6.31 3.54 -10.51
C ARG A 82 5.66 3.67 -9.14
N VAL A 83 6.42 4.20 -8.18
CA VAL A 83 5.95 4.48 -6.84
C VAL A 83 6.22 5.95 -6.53
N LEU A 84 5.20 6.64 -6.02
CA LEU A 84 5.34 7.97 -5.45
C LEU A 84 5.20 7.85 -3.94
N VAL A 85 6.21 8.30 -3.23
CA VAL A 85 6.22 8.26 -1.76
C VAL A 85 6.19 9.68 -1.24
N SER A 86 5.27 9.95 -0.32
CA SER A 86 5.20 11.24 0.34
C SER A 86 5.12 11.07 1.85
N VAL A 87 5.65 12.06 2.56
CA VAL A 87 5.66 12.07 4.01
C VAL A 87 4.58 13.03 4.48
N ASN A 88 3.73 12.56 5.40
CA ASN A 88 2.69 13.37 6.02
C ASN A 88 3.24 14.00 7.30
N HIS A 89 3.07 15.29 7.41
CA HIS A 89 3.52 16.03 8.60
C HIS A 89 2.34 16.48 9.44
#